data_2de2d75e3cd1f33dcc888457f5ae0c35
#
_entry.id   2de2d75e3cd1f33dcc888457f5ae0c35
#
_cell.length_a   1.000
_cell.length_b   1.000
_cell.length_c   1.000
_cell.angle_alpha   90.00
_cell.angle_beta   90.00
_cell.angle_gamma   90.00
#
_symmetry.space_group_name_H-M   'P 1'
#
loop_
_entity.id
_entity.type
_entity.pdbx_description
1 polymer ?
#
loop_
_entity_poly.entity_id
_entity_poly.type
_entity_poly.pdbx_seq_one_letter_code
_entity_poly.pdbx_strand_id
1 'polypeptide(L)'
;MAIDRFGRKIHYLRISLTDRCNLRCVYCMPESMHFRPRPELMTDQEVLSLARVFADLGFDKFRLTGGEPTVREGLVDLVGGLRRIRGVDSISMTTNGLRLEKLAEPLARAGLNRVNVSLDTLDPERFHRITRWGRLDKVWAGILAAERAGLVPIKINAVVVRGFNEQDLPALAALTREHPWQVRFIEMMPFAGPSELQQGSVVPAAEMMHAIEQALGPLEPLRQEGAQGRPILDGEARLYRLSQAEGTLGFISSVTQPFCAQCTRARLTAEGHLRLCLLREKEVDLLTLLRAGASIEEIEKRILEGVWFKPWDHGLAHNVFAHNRIMSEIGG
;
A
#
# COMPACT_ATOMS: atom_id res chain seq x y z
N MET A 1 -4.01 16.39 -17.22
CA MET A 1 -2.85 15.62 -16.71
C MET A 1 -2.36 16.25 -15.41
N ALA A 2 -2.28 15.48 -14.34
CA ALA A 2 -1.95 15.96 -13.01
C ALA A 2 -0.42 16.02 -12.82
N ILE A 3 0.13 17.24 -12.83
CA ILE A 3 1.57 17.52 -12.62
C ILE A 3 1.71 18.45 -11.43
N ASP A 4 2.62 18.15 -10.51
CA ASP A 4 2.88 19.01 -9.36
C ASP A 4 3.90 20.12 -9.69
N ARG A 5 4.07 21.07 -8.77
CA ARG A 5 4.99 22.21 -8.94
C ARG A 5 6.47 21.85 -9.11
N PHE A 6 6.81 20.56 -8.92
CA PHE A 6 8.18 20.03 -9.09
C PHE A 6 8.34 19.23 -10.38
N GLY A 7 7.31 19.20 -11.25
CA GLY A 7 7.30 18.47 -12.51
C GLY A 7 7.04 16.99 -12.39
N ARG A 8 6.65 16.46 -11.22
CA ARG A 8 6.30 15.03 -11.06
C ARG A 8 4.90 14.78 -11.63
N LYS A 9 4.78 13.81 -12.52
CA LYS A 9 3.47 13.31 -13.00
C LYS A 9 2.85 12.44 -11.91
N ILE A 10 1.73 12.88 -11.36
CA ILE A 10 0.99 12.14 -10.34
C ILE A 10 -0.11 11.35 -11.05
N HIS A 11 0.05 10.03 -11.10
CA HIS A 11 -0.83 9.16 -11.89
C HIS A 11 -1.23 7.87 -11.17
N TYR A 12 -0.77 7.68 -9.95
CA TYR A 12 -1.05 6.50 -9.17
C TYR A 12 -1.92 6.86 -7.96
N LEU A 13 -3.18 6.39 -7.95
CA LEU A 13 -4.12 6.63 -6.88
C LEU A 13 -4.26 5.40 -5.97
N ARG A 14 -4.06 5.59 -4.67
CA ARG A 14 -4.46 4.62 -3.65
C ARG A 14 -5.82 5.02 -3.10
N ILE A 15 -6.80 4.12 -3.13
CA ILE A 15 -8.16 4.36 -2.65
C ILE A 15 -8.38 3.51 -1.41
N SER A 16 -8.58 4.15 -0.27
CA SER A 16 -9.06 3.50 0.94
C SER A 16 -10.56 3.25 0.79
N LEU A 17 -10.97 1.99 0.85
CA LEU A 17 -12.37 1.60 0.68
C LEU A 17 -13.15 1.61 2.00
N THR A 18 -12.43 1.52 3.12
CA THR A 18 -13.00 1.45 4.46
C THR A 18 -11.91 1.69 5.50
N ASP A 19 -12.28 2.22 6.65
CA ASP A 19 -11.43 2.29 7.84
C ASP A 19 -11.44 0.98 8.65
N ARG A 20 -12.39 0.07 8.36
CA ARG A 20 -12.57 -1.20 9.08
C ARG A 20 -11.53 -2.23 8.66
N CYS A 21 -11.07 -3.01 9.64
CA CYS A 21 -10.18 -4.14 9.46
C CYS A 21 -10.62 -5.31 10.34
N ASN A 22 -10.41 -6.53 9.87
CA ASN A 22 -10.61 -7.75 10.65
C ASN A 22 -9.38 -8.20 11.43
N LEU A 23 -8.32 -7.37 11.48
CA LEU A 23 -7.13 -7.50 12.33
C LEU A 23 -6.91 -6.24 13.16
N ARG A 24 -6.01 -6.35 14.16
CA ARG A 24 -5.55 -5.24 15.01
C ARG A 24 -4.03 -5.29 15.15
N CYS A 25 -3.34 -5.16 14.02
CA CYS A 25 -1.87 -5.18 14.03
C CYS A 25 -1.32 -4.11 14.96
N VAL A 26 -0.38 -4.49 15.82
CA VAL A 26 0.15 -3.69 16.92
C VAL A 26 0.75 -2.35 16.49
N TYR A 27 1.26 -2.26 15.26
CA TYR A 27 1.84 -1.05 14.69
C TYR A 27 0.86 -0.20 13.85
N CYS A 28 -0.35 -0.73 13.55
CA CYS A 28 -1.27 -0.11 12.58
C CYS A 28 -2.50 0.48 13.24
N MET A 29 -3.11 -0.23 14.21
CA MET A 29 -4.43 0.09 14.73
C MET A 29 -4.55 -0.30 16.20
N PRO A 30 -5.07 0.57 17.09
CA PRO A 30 -5.36 0.21 18.45
C PRO A 30 -6.43 -0.90 18.52
N GLU A 31 -6.43 -1.66 19.60
CA GLU A 31 -7.37 -2.78 19.77
C GLU A 31 -8.82 -2.29 19.82
N SER A 32 -9.06 -1.25 20.61
CA SER A 32 -10.34 -0.57 20.71
C SER A 32 -10.41 0.60 19.72
N MET A 33 -10.75 0.31 18.48
CA MET A 33 -10.87 1.32 17.43
C MET A 33 -12.32 1.76 17.25
N HIS A 34 -12.55 3.08 17.24
CA HIS A 34 -13.82 3.66 16.84
C HIS A 34 -13.83 3.90 15.32
N PHE A 35 -14.70 3.20 14.63
CA PHE A 35 -14.86 3.33 13.18
C PHE A 35 -15.86 4.41 12.83
N ARG A 36 -15.66 5.05 11.69
CA ARG A 36 -16.59 6.05 11.17
C ARG A 36 -17.96 5.42 10.86
N PRO A 37 -19.04 6.17 11.09
CA PRO A 37 -20.37 5.77 10.64
C PRO A 37 -20.41 5.56 9.12
N ARG A 38 -21.18 4.57 8.65
CA ARG A 38 -21.33 4.29 7.20
C ARG A 38 -21.66 5.51 6.35
N PRO A 39 -22.53 6.45 6.78
CA PRO A 39 -22.87 7.65 5.98
C PRO A 39 -21.70 8.61 5.75
N GLU A 40 -20.65 8.57 6.58
CA GLU A 40 -19.45 9.37 6.41
C GLU A 40 -18.48 8.77 5.37
N LEU A 41 -18.63 7.48 5.06
CA LEU A 41 -17.80 6.80 4.10
C LEU A 41 -18.39 6.92 2.67
N MET A 42 -17.51 6.84 1.68
CA MET A 42 -17.92 6.81 0.27
C MET A 42 -18.72 5.55 -0.06
N THR A 43 -19.83 5.71 -0.75
CA THR A 43 -20.56 4.64 -1.44
C THR A 43 -19.77 4.14 -2.65
N ASP A 44 -20.16 2.99 -3.22
CA ASP A 44 -19.49 2.47 -4.43
C ASP A 44 -19.67 3.42 -5.61
N GLN A 45 -20.82 4.05 -5.73
CA GLN A 45 -21.09 5.04 -6.78
C GLN A 45 -20.19 6.28 -6.64
N GLU A 46 -19.99 6.78 -5.43
CA GLU A 46 -19.13 7.93 -5.16
C GLU A 46 -17.66 7.58 -5.44
N VAL A 47 -17.20 6.38 -5.05
CA VAL A 47 -15.86 5.89 -5.41
C VAL A 47 -15.69 5.83 -6.93
N LEU A 48 -16.67 5.27 -7.67
CA LEU A 48 -16.61 5.18 -9.13
C LEU A 48 -16.67 6.56 -9.80
N SER A 49 -17.45 7.49 -9.26
CA SER A 49 -17.54 8.86 -9.78
C SER A 49 -16.22 9.59 -9.63
N LEU A 50 -15.62 9.58 -8.44
CA LEU A 50 -14.31 10.19 -8.24
C LEU A 50 -13.21 9.48 -9.04
N ALA A 51 -13.26 8.15 -9.14
CA ALA A 51 -12.29 7.39 -9.93
C ALA A 51 -12.31 7.77 -11.43
N ARG A 52 -13.49 8.08 -12.02
CA ARG A 52 -13.59 8.60 -13.39
C ARG A 52 -12.89 9.96 -13.51
N VAL A 53 -13.17 10.89 -12.58
CA VAL A 53 -12.52 12.21 -12.59
C VAL A 53 -11.00 12.07 -12.50
N PHE A 54 -10.49 11.19 -11.63
CA PHE A 54 -9.05 10.92 -11.56
C PHE A 54 -8.50 10.33 -12.85
N ALA A 55 -9.23 9.39 -13.49
CA ALA A 55 -8.80 8.79 -14.76
C ALA A 55 -8.74 9.83 -15.89
N ASP A 56 -9.71 10.74 -15.98
CA ASP A 56 -9.74 11.84 -16.96
C ASP A 56 -8.56 12.81 -16.73
N LEU A 57 -8.09 12.97 -15.51
CA LEU A 57 -6.88 13.73 -15.16
C LEU A 57 -5.57 12.97 -15.41
N GLY A 58 -5.64 11.71 -15.90
CA GLY A 58 -4.49 10.89 -16.28
C GLY A 58 -3.94 9.99 -15.17
N PHE A 59 -4.75 9.65 -14.16
CA PHE A 59 -4.44 8.57 -13.22
C PHE A 59 -4.80 7.23 -13.86
N ASP A 60 -3.79 6.42 -14.13
CA ASP A 60 -3.91 5.15 -14.84
C ASP A 60 -3.71 3.91 -13.94
N LYS A 61 -3.21 4.10 -12.72
CA LYS A 61 -2.95 3.02 -11.76
C LYS A 61 -3.74 3.23 -10.48
N PHE A 62 -4.61 2.27 -10.17
CA PHE A 62 -5.41 2.28 -8.97
C PHE A 62 -5.00 1.16 -8.02
N ARG A 63 -4.91 1.49 -6.73
CA ARG A 63 -4.69 0.49 -5.69
C ARG A 63 -5.78 0.59 -4.64
N LEU A 64 -6.49 -0.50 -4.45
CA LEU A 64 -7.49 -0.62 -3.41
C LEU A 64 -6.81 -0.97 -2.09
N THR A 65 -7.15 -0.21 -1.07
CA THR A 65 -6.62 -0.35 0.30
C THR A 65 -7.75 -0.08 1.30
N GLY A 66 -7.39 0.29 2.51
CA GLY A 66 -8.29 0.70 3.57
C GLY A 66 -7.70 0.31 4.91
N GLY A 67 -8.55 0.01 5.88
CA GLY A 67 -8.18 -0.91 6.93
C GLY A 67 -7.91 -2.28 6.26
N GLU A 68 -8.97 -2.99 5.88
CA GLU A 68 -8.87 -4.18 5.02
C GLU A 68 -9.92 -4.12 3.92
N PRO A 69 -9.55 -4.00 2.64
CA PRO A 69 -10.52 -3.84 1.54
C PRO A 69 -11.47 -5.03 1.38
N THR A 70 -11.04 -6.24 1.73
CA THR A 70 -11.85 -7.46 1.59
C THR A 70 -13.00 -7.55 2.58
N VAL A 71 -13.09 -6.67 3.58
CA VAL A 71 -14.25 -6.62 4.49
C VAL A 71 -15.40 -5.76 3.93
N ARG A 72 -15.13 -4.96 2.87
CA ARG A 72 -16.17 -4.18 2.20
C ARG A 72 -17.09 -5.10 1.41
N GLU A 73 -18.38 -4.98 1.65
CA GLU A 73 -19.42 -5.61 0.84
C GLU A 73 -19.40 -5.04 -0.59
N GLY A 74 -19.71 -5.84 -1.61
CA GLY A 74 -19.72 -5.37 -3.01
C GLY A 74 -18.32 -5.16 -3.63
N LEU A 75 -17.23 -5.55 -2.97
CA LEU A 75 -15.85 -5.33 -3.47
C LEU A 75 -15.64 -5.84 -4.90
N VAL A 76 -16.18 -7.02 -5.24
CA VAL A 76 -16.04 -7.63 -6.58
C VAL A 76 -16.70 -6.75 -7.65
N ASP A 77 -17.92 -6.28 -7.38
CA ASP A 77 -18.67 -5.41 -8.29
C ASP A 77 -17.97 -4.05 -8.45
N LEU A 78 -17.42 -3.51 -7.36
CA LEU A 78 -16.65 -2.28 -7.37
C LEU A 78 -15.40 -2.41 -8.25
N VAL A 79 -14.66 -3.52 -8.14
CA VAL A 79 -13.50 -3.81 -9.03
C VAL A 79 -13.95 -3.86 -10.49
N GLY A 80 -15.06 -4.55 -10.77
CA GLY A 80 -15.65 -4.59 -12.11
C GLY A 80 -16.08 -3.20 -12.61
N GLY A 81 -16.60 -2.36 -11.73
CA GLY A 81 -16.93 -0.96 -12.02
C GLY A 81 -15.69 -0.14 -12.40
N LEU A 82 -14.63 -0.23 -11.60
CA LEU A 82 -13.36 0.46 -11.86
C LEU A 82 -12.70 -0.01 -13.16
N ARG A 83 -12.76 -1.30 -13.47
CA ARG A 83 -12.17 -1.86 -14.72
C ARG A 83 -12.83 -1.31 -15.98
N ARG A 84 -14.10 -0.93 -15.91
CA ARG A 84 -14.83 -0.33 -17.03
C ARG A 84 -14.53 1.17 -17.25
N ILE A 85 -13.82 1.81 -16.34
CA ILE A 85 -13.45 3.22 -16.50
C ILE A 85 -12.33 3.32 -17.55
N ARG A 86 -12.57 4.13 -18.59
CA ARG A 86 -11.55 4.40 -19.62
C ARG A 86 -10.34 5.09 -19.00
N GLY A 87 -9.14 4.65 -19.38
CA GLY A 87 -7.87 5.20 -18.87
C GLY A 87 -7.35 4.52 -17.61
N VAL A 88 -8.10 3.56 -17.03
CA VAL A 88 -7.61 2.72 -15.93
C VAL A 88 -6.88 1.51 -16.48
N ASP A 89 -5.56 1.54 -16.44
CA ASP A 89 -4.71 0.47 -16.97
C ASP A 89 -4.51 -0.67 -15.98
N SER A 90 -4.35 -0.34 -14.69
CA SER A 90 -4.03 -1.32 -13.67
C SER A 90 -4.79 -1.08 -12.37
N ILE A 91 -5.43 -2.16 -11.89
CA ILE A 91 -6.07 -2.21 -10.57
C ILE A 91 -5.33 -3.24 -9.73
N SER A 92 -4.82 -2.82 -8.60
CA SER A 92 -4.16 -3.69 -7.62
C SER A 92 -4.79 -3.54 -6.24
N MET A 93 -4.57 -4.50 -5.36
CA MET A 93 -5.11 -4.46 -4.00
C MET A 93 -4.01 -4.78 -2.99
N THR A 94 -4.02 -4.08 -1.85
CA THR A 94 -3.25 -4.46 -0.66
C THR A 94 -4.22 -5.06 0.35
N THR A 95 -3.91 -6.24 0.86
CA THR A 95 -4.77 -7.01 1.76
C THR A 95 -3.96 -7.80 2.78
N ASN A 96 -4.57 -8.10 3.92
CA ASN A 96 -4.00 -9.04 4.90
C ASN A 96 -4.14 -10.52 4.51
N GLY A 97 -4.81 -10.82 3.41
CA GLY A 97 -4.89 -12.16 2.84
C GLY A 97 -5.94 -13.10 3.43
N LEU A 98 -6.51 -12.82 4.61
CA LEU A 98 -7.40 -13.74 5.33
C LEU A 98 -8.65 -14.18 4.54
N ARG A 99 -9.13 -13.35 3.61
CA ARG A 99 -10.31 -13.63 2.79
C ARG A 99 -9.99 -13.99 1.34
N LEU A 100 -8.72 -13.95 0.93
CA LEU A 100 -8.31 -14.19 -0.46
C LEU A 100 -8.64 -15.60 -0.94
N GLU A 101 -8.62 -16.63 -0.08
CA GLU A 101 -8.99 -17.98 -0.45
C GLU A 101 -10.34 -18.04 -1.18
N LYS A 102 -11.30 -17.21 -0.75
CA LYS A 102 -12.65 -17.13 -1.33
C LYS A 102 -12.81 -16.05 -2.40
N LEU A 103 -12.00 -15.01 -2.35
CA LEU A 103 -12.18 -13.80 -3.17
C LEU A 103 -11.21 -13.69 -4.34
N ALA A 104 -10.13 -14.45 -4.37
CA ALA A 104 -9.08 -14.31 -5.39
C ALA A 104 -9.64 -14.50 -6.81
N GLU A 105 -10.34 -15.59 -7.05
CA GLU A 105 -10.92 -15.91 -8.36
C GLU A 105 -12.01 -14.92 -8.79
N PRO A 106 -13.02 -14.58 -7.96
CA PRO A 106 -13.99 -13.54 -8.31
C PRO A 106 -13.35 -12.18 -8.60
N LEU A 107 -12.34 -11.76 -7.83
CA LEU A 107 -11.64 -10.50 -8.05
C LEU A 107 -10.83 -10.50 -9.34
N ALA A 108 -10.14 -11.59 -9.66
CA ALA A 108 -9.42 -11.75 -10.92
C ALA A 108 -10.37 -11.65 -12.13
N ARG A 109 -11.51 -12.35 -12.08
CA ARG A 109 -12.56 -12.27 -13.12
C ARG A 109 -13.14 -10.87 -13.26
N ALA A 110 -13.26 -10.12 -12.17
CA ALA A 110 -13.73 -8.74 -12.17
C ALA A 110 -12.70 -7.75 -12.75
N GLY A 111 -11.44 -8.19 -12.95
CA GLY A 111 -10.39 -7.39 -13.57
C GLY A 111 -9.33 -6.83 -12.61
N LEU A 112 -9.25 -7.38 -11.37
CA LEU A 112 -8.09 -7.13 -10.51
C LEU A 112 -6.85 -7.74 -11.15
N ASN A 113 -5.77 -6.97 -11.26
CA ASN A 113 -4.54 -7.42 -11.92
C ASN A 113 -3.60 -8.17 -10.98
N ARG A 114 -3.48 -7.71 -9.73
CA ARG A 114 -2.54 -8.29 -8.77
C ARG A 114 -2.87 -7.92 -7.33
N VAL A 115 -2.29 -8.68 -6.40
CA VAL A 115 -2.40 -8.42 -4.97
C VAL A 115 -1.03 -8.19 -4.33
N ASN A 116 -1.03 -7.34 -3.30
CA ASN A 116 0.04 -7.26 -2.32
C ASN A 116 -0.52 -7.81 -1.01
N VAL A 117 0.09 -8.85 -0.48
CA VAL A 117 -0.33 -9.46 0.79
C VAL A 117 0.60 -8.99 1.90
N SER A 118 0.03 -8.46 2.97
CA SER A 118 0.78 -8.10 4.18
C SER A 118 1.05 -9.35 5.02
N LEU A 119 2.33 -9.69 5.19
CA LEU A 119 2.77 -10.87 5.93
C LEU A 119 4.13 -10.60 6.59
N ASP A 120 4.12 -10.34 7.88
CA ASP A 120 5.28 -9.86 8.62
C ASP A 120 6.16 -10.97 9.19
N THR A 121 5.67 -12.22 9.21
CA THR A 121 6.37 -13.39 9.75
C THR A 121 5.77 -14.70 9.21
N LEU A 122 6.56 -15.77 9.19
CA LEU A 122 6.12 -17.14 8.90
C LEU A 122 5.92 -17.97 10.19
N ASP A 123 6.15 -17.39 11.34
CA ASP A 123 5.91 -18.02 12.64
C ASP A 123 4.44 -17.77 13.06
N PRO A 124 3.61 -18.82 13.28
CA PRO A 124 2.19 -18.66 13.58
C PRO A 124 1.91 -17.94 14.90
N GLU A 125 2.73 -18.16 15.93
CA GLU A 125 2.55 -17.53 17.24
C GLU A 125 2.92 -16.04 17.15
N ARG A 126 4.02 -15.72 16.46
CA ARG A 126 4.42 -14.33 16.23
C ARG A 126 3.42 -13.62 15.34
N PHE A 127 2.91 -14.28 14.30
CA PHE A 127 1.84 -13.75 13.46
C PHE A 127 0.60 -13.39 14.28
N HIS A 128 0.15 -14.30 15.15
CA HIS A 128 -0.96 -14.04 16.05
C HIS A 128 -0.66 -12.86 16.99
N ARG A 129 0.53 -12.81 17.55
CA ARG A 129 0.97 -11.73 18.46
C ARG A 129 1.01 -10.36 17.78
N ILE A 130 1.51 -10.29 16.53
CA ILE A 130 1.56 -9.05 15.73
C ILE A 130 0.15 -8.61 15.32
N THR A 131 -0.67 -9.53 14.86
CA THR A 131 -2.00 -9.22 14.28
C THR A 131 -3.13 -9.27 15.30
N ARG A 132 -2.88 -9.79 16.49
CA ARG A 132 -3.77 -10.11 17.61
C ARG A 132 -4.80 -11.19 17.29
N TRP A 133 -5.39 -11.20 16.11
CA TRP A 133 -6.50 -12.12 15.75
C TRP A 133 -6.23 -12.92 14.49
N GLY A 134 -5.08 -12.77 13.87
CA GLY A 134 -4.75 -13.39 12.59
C GLY A 134 -4.46 -14.88 12.72
N ARG A 135 -4.68 -15.60 11.61
CA ARG A 135 -4.32 -16.99 11.40
C ARG A 135 -3.46 -17.12 10.16
N LEU A 136 -2.22 -17.51 10.34
CA LEU A 136 -1.23 -17.61 9.27
C LEU A 136 -1.64 -18.62 8.19
N ASP A 137 -2.20 -19.78 8.59
CA ASP A 137 -2.70 -20.81 7.66
C ASP A 137 -3.73 -20.24 6.66
N LYS A 138 -4.59 -19.31 7.10
CA LYS A 138 -5.59 -18.67 6.23
C LYS A 138 -4.96 -17.68 5.27
N VAL A 139 -3.95 -16.94 5.72
CA VAL A 139 -3.20 -16.02 4.84
C VAL A 139 -2.47 -16.82 3.76
N TRP A 140 -1.79 -17.91 4.16
CA TRP A 140 -1.08 -18.79 3.23
C TRP A 140 -2.01 -19.40 2.17
N ALA A 141 -3.15 -19.97 2.58
CA ALA A 141 -4.18 -20.45 1.67
C ALA A 141 -4.66 -19.36 0.71
N GLY A 142 -4.80 -18.12 1.20
CA GLY A 142 -5.16 -16.95 0.41
C GLY A 142 -4.11 -16.57 -0.64
N ILE A 143 -2.82 -16.61 -0.29
CA ILE A 143 -1.70 -16.35 -1.22
C ILE A 143 -1.72 -17.38 -2.36
N LEU A 144 -1.81 -18.67 -2.04
CA LEU A 144 -1.87 -19.74 -3.04
C LEU A 144 -3.13 -19.64 -3.92
N ALA A 145 -4.26 -19.23 -3.36
CA ALA A 145 -5.47 -19.00 -4.15
C ALA A 145 -5.32 -17.81 -5.10
N ALA A 146 -4.66 -16.74 -4.67
CA ALA A 146 -4.39 -15.59 -5.54
C ALA A 146 -3.44 -15.94 -6.69
N GLU A 147 -2.42 -16.75 -6.43
CA GLU A 147 -1.51 -17.26 -7.46
C GLU A 147 -2.25 -18.11 -8.49
N ARG A 148 -3.04 -19.10 -8.05
CA ARG A 148 -3.89 -19.93 -8.94
C ARG A 148 -4.89 -19.10 -9.76
N ALA A 149 -5.39 -18.01 -9.21
CA ALA A 149 -6.29 -17.08 -9.90
C ALA A 149 -5.58 -16.16 -10.89
N GLY A 150 -4.25 -16.23 -11.05
CA GLY A 150 -3.49 -15.39 -11.97
C GLY A 150 -3.26 -13.95 -11.48
N LEU A 151 -3.43 -13.66 -10.19
CA LEU A 151 -3.16 -12.34 -9.60
C LEU A 151 -1.64 -12.13 -9.37
N VAL A 152 -0.85 -12.32 -10.40
CA VAL A 152 0.61 -12.34 -10.38
C VAL A 152 1.25 -11.06 -10.93
N PRO A 153 2.50 -10.73 -10.55
CA PRO A 153 3.29 -11.41 -9.53
C PRO A 153 2.70 -11.19 -8.13
N ILE A 154 2.70 -12.24 -7.31
CA ILE A 154 2.37 -12.10 -5.89
C ILE A 154 3.43 -11.21 -5.23
N LYS A 155 2.96 -10.22 -4.48
CA LYS A 155 3.85 -9.36 -3.71
C LYS A 155 3.54 -9.53 -2.23
N ILE A 156 4.55 -9.95 -1.46
CA ILE A 156 4.46 -10.05 -0.01
C ILE A 156 5.13 -8.82 0.58
N ASN A 157 4.43 -8.07 1.41
CA ASN A 157 4.95 -6.92 2.13
C ASN A 157 5.12 -7.27 3.60
N ALA A 158 6.32 -7.10 4.12
CA ALA A 158 6.63 -7.24 5.54
C ALA A 158 7.13 -5.90 6.10
N VAL A 159 6.41 -5.35 7.06
CA VAL A 159 6.90 -4.22 7.87
C VAL A 159 7.85 -4.78 8.91
N VAL A 160 9.10 -4.32 8.88
CA VAL A 160 10.13 -4.81 9.82
C VAL A 160 10.19 -3.89 11.02
N VAL A 161 9.96 -4.48 12.19
CA VAL A 161 9.89 -3.79 13.47
C VAL A 161 10.89 -4.39 14.44
N ARG A 162 11.81 -3.56 14.94
CA ARG A 162 12.85 -3.98 15.88
C ARG A 162 12.25 -4.57 17.15
N GLY A 163 12.80 -5.70 17.60
CA GLY A 163 12.31 -6.45 18.75
C GLY A 163 11.04 -7.29 18.49
N PHE A 164 10.51 -7.27 17.24
CA PHE A 164 9.31 -8.02 16.90
C PHE A 164 9.55 -9.12 15.85
N ASN A 165 10.08 -8.77 14.68
CA ASN A 165 10.16 -9.70 13.56
C ASN A 165 11.43 -9.55 12.69
N GLU A 166 12.44 -8.82 13.13
CA GLU A 166 13.70 -8.70 12.37
C GLU A 166 14.41 -10.06 12.20
N GLN A 167 14.19 -11.01 13.10
CA GLN A 167 14.72 -12.38 12.99
C GLN A 167 14.03 -13.21 11.89
N ASP A 168 12.88 -12.76 11.37
CA ASP A 168 12.13 -13.44 10.31
C ASP A 168 12.61 -13.08 8.89
N LEU A 169 13.49 -12.08 8.77
CA LEU A 169 14.02 -11.61 7.50
C LEU A 169 14.56 -12.74 6.61
N PRO A 170 15.42 -13.67 7.10
CA PRO A 170 15.92 -14.75 6.25
C PRO A 170 14.85 -15.72 5.81
N ALA A 171 13.91 -16.09 6.70
CA ALA A 171 12.84 -17.04 6.38
C ALA A 171 11.88 -16.47 5.31
N LEU A 172 11.49 -15.20 5.45
CA LEU A 172 10.68 -14.52 4.46
C LEU A 172 11.43 -14.36 3.12
N ALA A 173 12.71 -14.01 3.15
CA ALA A 173 13.52 -13.85 1.95
C ALA A 173 13.69 -15.19 1.20
N ALA A 174 13.81 -16.30 1.92
CA ALA A 174 13.95 -17.64 1.36
C ALA A 174 12.76 -18.07 0.49
N LEU A 175 11.56 -17.51 0.71
CA LEU A 175 10.38 -17.75 -0.14
C LEU A 175 10.65 -17.44 -1.61
N THR A 176 11.56 -16.51 -1.91
CA THR A 176 11.90 -16.14 -3.28
C THR A 176 12.71 -17.22 -4.01
N ARG A 177 13.27 -18.21 -3.31
CA ARG A 177 13.94 -19.37 -3.92
C ARG A 177 12.94 -20.41 -4.43
N GLU A 178 11.80 -20.53 -3.76
CA GLU A 178 10.80 -21.56 -4.02
C GLU A 178 9.63 -21.05 -4.89
N HIS A 179 9.47 -19.71 -4.92
CA HIS A 179 8.34 -19.08 -5.60
C HIS A 179 8.78 -17.85 -6.40
N PRO A 180 8.17 -17.59 -7.57
CA PRO A 180 8.42 -16.37 -8.37
C PRO A 180 7.77 -15.13 -7.74
N TRP A 181 7.74 -15.07 -6.42
CA TRP A 181 7.12 -13.99 -5.67
C TRP A 181 8.08 -12.84 -5.43
N GLN A 182 7.54 -11.67 -5.17
CA GLN A 182 8.31 -10.51 -4.75
C GLN A 182 8.10 -10.27 -3.26
N VAL A 183 9.10 -10.56 -2.44
CA VAL A 183 9.08 -10.26 -1.00
C VAL A 183 9.67 -8.88 -0.77
N ARG A 184 8.93 -8.00 -0.08
CA ARG A 184 9.30 -6.61 0.16
C ARG A 184 9.38 -6.32 1.63
N PHE A 185 10.53 -5.88 2.06
CA PHE A 185 10.79 -5.41 3.41
C PHE A 185 10.63 -3.89 3.49
N ILE A 186 9.85 -3.42 4.45
CA ILE A 186 9.44 -2.03 4.59
C ILE A 186 9.96 -1.51 5.92
N GLU A 187 10.71 -0.41 5.89
CA GLU A 187 11.04 0.33 7.10
C GLU A 187 9.78 0.84 7.78
N MET A 188 9.66 0.60 9.08
CA MET A 188 8.54 1.11 9.86
C MET A 188 8.55 2.64 9.82
N MET A 189 7.42 3.21 9.44
CA MET A 189 7.23 4.65 9.41
C MET A 189 6.53 5.13 10.68
N PRO A 190 6.95 6.27 11.27
CA PRO A 190 6.27 6.84 12.42
C PRO A 190 4.91 7.42 12.01
N PHE A 191 3.84 6.94 12.65
CA PHE A 191 2.48 7.45 12.52
C PHE A 191 1.90 7.79 13.89
N ALA A 192 0.81 8.55 13.91
CA ALA A 192 -0.05 8.62 15.07
C ALA A 192 -0.59 7.20 15.34
N GLY A 193 -0.12 6.55 16.35
CA GLY A 193 -0.48 5.16 16.69
C GLY A 193 0.08 4.77 18.05
N PRO A 194 0.01 3.48 18.44
CA PRO A 194 0.50 3.04 19.74
C PRO A 194 1.94 3.49 19.95
N SER A 195 2.14 4.38 20.89
CA SER A 195 3.40 5.10 21.15
C SER A 195 4.59 4.19 21.49
N GLU A 196 4.31 2.95 21.92
CA GLU A 196 5.30 1.98 22.39
C GLU A 196 6.24 1.48 21.27
N LEU A 197 5.83 1.59 19.99
CA LEU A 197 6.59 1.10 18.85
C LEU A 197 7.22 2.20 17.98
N GLN A 198 7.10 3.48 18.34
CA GLN A 198 7.43 4.56 17.41
C GLN A 198 8.87 5.09 17.51
N GLN A 199 9.50 5.04 18.67
CA GLN A 199 10.88 5.51 18.84
C GLN A 199 11.85 4.34 19.00
N GLY A 200 12.79 4.22 18.04
CA GLY A 200 13.81 3.16 18.07
C GLY A 200 13.41 1.86 17.37
N SER A 201 12.20 1.76 16.82
CA SER A 201 11.69 0.52 16.18
C SER A 201 12.08 0.36 14.70
N VAL A 202 12.72 1.35 14.11
CA VAL A 202 13.15 1.29 12.72
C VAL A 202 14.33 0.35 12.57
N VAL A 203 14.21 -0.62 11.68
CA VAL A 203 15.33 -1.42 11.17
C VAL A 203 15.69 -0.86 9.78
N PRO A 204 16.86 -0.24 9.61
CA PRO A 204 17.27 0.32 8.31
C PRO A 204 17.38 -0.76 7.24
N ALA A 205 17.07 -0.43 5.98
CA ALA A 205 17.17 -1.38 4.88
C ALA A 205 18.57 -2.00 4.73
N ALA A 206 19.62 -1.25 5.01
CA ALA A 206 20.99 -1.77 5.00
C ALA A 206 21.21 -2.88 6.04
N GLU A 207 20.62 -2.75 7.23
CA GLU A 207 20.67 -3.77 8.27
C GLU A 207 19.86 -5.01 7.87
N MET A 208 18.67 -4.81 7.28
CA MET A 208 17.86 -5.91 6.74
C MET A 208 18.62 -6.70 5.66
N MET A 209 19.25 -6.00 4.73
CA MET A 209 20.06 -6.60 3.67
C MET A 209 21.20 -7.41 4.25
N HIS A 210 21.95 -6.82 5.19
CA HIS A 210 23.08 -7.50 5.85
C HIS A 210 22.62 -8.80 6.56
N ALA A 211 21.52 -8.77 7.29
CA ALA A 211 20.98 -9.95 7.97
C ALA A 211 20.59 -11.06 6.97
N ILE A 212 20.02 -10.70 5.84
CA ILE A 212 19.65 -11.65 4.77
C ILE A 212 20.93 -12.23 4.11
N GLU A 213 21.91 -11.37 3.80
CA GLU A 213 23.18 -11.80 3.17
C GLU A 213 23.98 -12.74 4.06
N GLN A 214 24.02 -12.49 5.36
CA GLN A 214 24.68 -13.39 6.32
C GLN A 214 24.04 -14.78 6.36
N ALA A 215 22.72 -14.87 6.20
CA ALA A 215 22.00 -16.14 6.31
C ALA A 215 21.86 -16.87 4.96
N LEU A 216 21.73 -16.15 3.85
CA LEU A 216 21.31 -16.71 2.57
C LEU A 216 22.31 -16.46 1.42
N GLY A 217 23.36 -15.69 1.66
CA GLY A 217 24.34 -15.30 0.64
C GLY A 217 24.03 -13.96 -0.03
N PRO A 218 24.89 -13.53 -0.98
CA PRO A 218 24.89 -12.18 -1.50
C PRO A 218 23.60 -11.79 -2.23
N LEU A 219 23.24 -10.52 -2.12
CA LEU A 219 22.14 -9.88 -2.82
C LEU A 219 22.64 -9.18 -4.08
N GLU A 220 22.20 -9.63 -5.24
CA GLU A 220 22.52 -9.01 -6.52
C GLU A 220 21.50 -7.92 -6.83
N PRO A 221 21.91 -6.65 -7.02
CA PRO A 221 20.99 -5.58 -7.37
C PRO A 221 20.44 -5.81 -8.78
N LEU A 222 19.11 -5.75 -8.91
CA LEU A 222 18.45 -5.78 -10.19
C LEU A 222 18.46 -4.37 -10.77
N ARG A 223 19.36 -4.11 -11.73
CA ARG A 223 19.41 -2.86 -12.48
C ARG A 223 18.25 -2.85 -13.46
N GLN A 224 17.21 -2.12 -13.13
CA GLN A 224 16.30 -1.61 -14.15
C GLN A 224 16.88 -0.27 -14.59
N GLU A 225 17.54 -0.23 -15.73
CA GLU A 225 18.05 1.00 -16.31
C GLU A 225 16.88 1.79 -16.89
N GLY A 226 16.50 2.86 -16.21
CA GLY A 226 15.65 3.90 -16.78
C GLY A 226 16.45 4.81 -17.70
N ALA A 227 15.76 5.51 -18.60
CA ALA A 227 16.36 6.60 -19.34
C ALA A 227 17.15 7.52 -18.40
N GLN A 228 18.45 7.74 -18.64
CA GLN A 228 19.41 8.50 -17.84
C GLN A 228 20.16 7.73 -16.73
N GLY A 229 20.23 6.37 -16.77
CA GLY A 229 21.05 5.58 -15.83
C GLY A 229 20.60 5.62 -14.37
N ARG A 230 19.36 6.05 -14.09
CA ARG A 230 18.78 6.01 -12.76
C ARG A 230 18.08 4.67 -12.53
N PRO A 231 18.25 4.00 -11.38
CA PRO A 231 17.54 2.76 -11.11
C PRO A 231 16.02 3.01 -11.13
N ILE A 232 15.30 2.26 -11.95
CA ILE A 232 13.83 2.27 -11.92
C ILE A 232 13.43 1.53 -10.64
N LEU A 233 12.70 2.23 -9.78
CA LEU A 233 12.05 1.60 -8.65
C LEU A 233 10.81 0.85 -9.17
N ASP A 234 10.62 -0.41 -8.78
CA ASP A 234 9.31 -1.06 -8.93
C ASP A 234 8.34 -0.45 -7.91
N GLY A 235 7.77 0.68 -8.29
CA GLY A 235 7.05 1.54 -7.39
C GLY A 235 7.99 2.24 -6.40
N GLU A 236 8.02 1.81 -5.14
CA GLU A 236 8.85 2.33 -4.05
C GLU A 236 10.02 1.43 -3.63
N ALA A 237 10.12 0.22 -4.19
CA ALA A 237 11.09 -0.78 -3.77
C ALA A 237 12.34 -0.78 -4.66
N ARG A 238 13.51 -0.85 -4.04
CA ARG A 238 14.76 -1.24 -4.72
C ARG A 238 14.83 -2.75 -4.76
N LEU A 239 15.08 -3.30 -5.96
CA LEU A 239 14.98 -4.73 -6.19
C LEU A 239 16.36 -5.41 -6.20
N TYR A 240 16.39 -6.59 -5.61
CA TYR A 240 17.53 -7.47 -5.52
C TYR A 240 17.10 -8.92 -5.80
N ARG A 241 18.06 -9.78 -6.05
CA ARG A 241 17.85 -11.22 -6.19
C ARG A 241 18.90 -11.99 -5.42
N LEU A 242 18.49 -13.05 -4.74
CA LEU A 242 19.40 -14.07 -4.23
C LEU A 242 19.84 -14.98 -5.37
N SER A 243 21.05 -15.52 -5.27
CA SER A 243 21.53 -16.50 -6.24
C SER A 243 20.53 -17.65 -6.38
N GLN A 244 20.23 -18.05 -7.62
CA GLN A 244 19.29 -19.12 -7.97
C GLN A 244 17.84 -18.91 -7.50
N ALA A 245 17.44 -17.71 -7.08
CA ALA A 245 16.06 -17.43 -6.72
C ALA A 245 15.18 -17.20 -7.96
N GLU A 246 13.98 -17.76 -7.94
CA GLU A 246 12.95 -17.50 -8.96
C GLU A 246 12.33 -16.11 -8.78
N GLY A 247 12.12 -15.70 -7.53
CA GLY A 247 11.53 -14.44 -7.15
C GLY A 247 12.52 -13.31 -6.93
N THR A 248 12.06 -12.23 -6.35
CA THR A 248 12.86 -11.02 -6.09
C THR A 248 12.62 -10.48 -4.69
N LEU A 249 13.63 -9.83 -4.14
CA LEU A 249 13.56 -9.08 -2.89
C LEU A 249 13.44 -7.58 -3.19
N GLY A 250 12.62 -6.89 -2.42
CA GLY A 250 12.46 -5.45 -2.51
C GLY A 250 12.69 -4.78 -1.16
N PHE A 251 13.37 -3.65 -1.14
CA PHE A 251 13.55 -2.86 0.09
C PHE A 251 12.90 -1.49 -0.10
N ILE A 252 11.99 -1.14 0.81
CA ILE A 252 11.25 0.12 0.82
C ILE A 252 11.77 0.97 1.98
N SER A 253 12.82 1.75 1.70
CA SER A 253 13.54 2.58 2.66
C SER A 253 12.85 3.94 2.80
N SER A 254 11.64 3.95 3.36
CA SER A 254 10.84 5.17 3.45
C SER A 254 11.43 6.21 4.41
N VAL A 255 12.22 5.77 5.40
CA VAL A 255 12.80 6.61 6.45
C VAL A 255 14.24 6.97 6.14
N THR A 256 15.09 5.96 5.88
CA THR A 256 16.54 6.17 5.75
C THR A 256 16.97 6.62 4.35
N GLN A 257 16.26 6.21 3.30
CA GLN A 257 16.56 6.57 1.91
C GLN A 257 15.26 6.85 1.13
N PRO A 258 14.57 7.97 1.42
CA PRO A 258 13.26 8.24 0.86
C PRO A 258 13.29 8.44 -0.66
N PHE A 259 12.23 7.95 -1.33
CA PHE A 259 12.04 8.04 -2.78
C PHE A 259 11.10 9.20 -3.19
N CYS A 260 11.01 10.23 -2.36
CA CYS A 260 10.05 11.35 -2.52
C CYS A 260 10.20 12.08 -3.86
N ALA A 261 11.42 12.25 -4.37
CA ALA A 261 11.70 12.90 -5.66
C ALA A 261 11.04 12.19 -6.86
N GLN A 262 10.76 10.90 -6.74
CA GLN A 262 10.13 10.08 -7.81
C GLN A 262 8.70 9.67 -7.45
N CYS A 263 8.11 10.25 -6.39
CA CYS A 263 6.81 9.85 -5.90
C CYS A 263 5.68 10.32 -6.81
N THR A 264 5.00 9.38 -7.47
CA THR A 264 3.88 9.61 -8.40
C THR A 264 2.50 9.40 -7.76
N ARG A 265 2.43 9.25 -6.42
CA ARG A 265 1.24 8.77 -5.71
C ARG A 265 0.38 9.90 -5.15
N ALA A 266 -0.92 9.65 -5.17
CA ALA A 266 -1.94 10.32 -4.37
C ALA A 266 -2.77 9.27 -3.60
N ARG A 267 -3.50 9.68 -2.59
CA ARG A 267 -4.36 8.82 -1.78
C ARG A 267 -5.74 9.46 -1.65
N LEU A 268 -6.77 8.63 -1.74
CA LEU A 268 -8.14 8.98 -1.44
C LEU A 268 -8.56 8.18 -0.22
N THR A 269 -8.90 8.86 0.87
CA THR A 269 -9.34 8.22 2.12
C THR A 269 -10.76 7.67 1.98
N ALA A 270 -11.20 6.82 2.89
CA ALA A 270 -12.52 6.19 2.84
C ALA A 270 -13.68 7.21 2.93
N GLU A 271 -13.46 8.36 3.55
CA GLU A 271 -14.37 9.50 3.62
C GLU A 271 -14.13 10.55 2.51
N GLY A 272 -13.36 10.19 1.46
CA GLY A 272 -13.22 10.98 0.24
C GLY A 272 -12.30 12.20 0.33
N HIS A 273 -11.33 12.19 1.26
CA HIS A 273 -10.30 13.22 1.32
C HIS A 273 -9.09 12.83 0.47
N LEU A 274 -8.63 13.73 -0.40
CA LEU A 274 -7.41 13.57 -1.18
C LEU A 274 -6.20 13.99 -0.35
N ARG A 275 -5.26 13.05 -0.13
CA ARG A 275 -3.96 13.28 0.50
C ARG A 275 -2.84 13.08 -0.52
N LEU A 276 -1.90 14.02 -0.56
CA LEU A 276 -0.79 13.98 -1.52
C LEU A 276 0.48 13.35 -0.95
N CYS A 277 0.53 13.17 0.37
CA CYS A 277 1.61 12.48 1.06
C CYS A 277 1.04 11.68 2.23
N LEU A 278 1.63 10.52 2.50
CA LEU A 278 1.24 9.65 3.61
C LEU A 278 1.52 10.32 4.96
N LEU A 279 2.68 10.99 5.08
CA LEU A 279 3.21 11.55 6.32
C LEU A 279 2.96 13.07 6.46
N ARG A 280 2.07 13.66 5.67
CA ARG A 280 1.67 15.08 5.77
C ARG A 280 0.17 15.19 6.00
N GLU A 281 -0.26 16.19 6.74
CA GLU A 281 -1.64 16.33 7.22
C GLU A 281 -2.60 16.99 6.23
N LYS A 282 -2.06 17.71 5.23
CA LYS A 282 -2.89 18.46 4.30
C LYS A 282 -3.79 17.54 3.46
N GLU A 283 -5.08 17.81 3.50
CA GLU A 283 -6.13 17.09 2.79
C GLU A 283 -7.01 18.04 1.98
N VAL A 284 -7.66 17.50 0.95
CA VAL A 284 -8.68 18.18 0.16
C VAL A 284 -9.95 17.33 0.22
N ASP A 285 -11.02 17.88 0.78
CA ASP A 285 -12.31 17.22 0.85
C ASP A 285 -12.97 17.20 -0.53
N LEU A 286 -13.11 16.03 -1.13
CA LEU A 286 -13.77 15.83 -2.42
C LEU A 286 -15.19 15.29 -2.24
N LEU A 287 -15.46 14.56 -1.15
CA LEU A 287 -16.76 13.95 -0.94
C LEU A 287 -17.82 14.98 -0.65
N THR A 288 -17.55 15.96 0.19
CA THR A 288 -18.49 17.05 0.48
C THR A 288 -18.83 17.82 -0.79
N LEU A 289 -17.86 18.12 -1.65
CA LEU A 289 -18.10 18.76 -2.95
C LEU A 289 -19.00 17.90 -3.85
N LEU A 290 -18.69 16.61 -3.98
CA LEU A 290 -19.47 15.68 -4.80
C LEU A 290 -20.92 15.59 -4.30
N ARG A 291 -21.12 15.48 -3.00
CA ARG A 291 -22.47 15.41 -2.37
C ARG A 291 -23.24 16.71 -2.46
N ALA A 292 -22.56 17.84 -2.49
CA ALA A 292 -23.16 19.15 -2.73
C ALA A 292 -23.54 19.38 -4.20
N GLY A 293 -23.28 18.43 -5.10
CA GLY A 293 -23.60 18.54 -6.52
C GLY A 293 -22.63 19.42 -7.30
N ALA A 294 -21.39 19.58 -6.84
CA ALA A 294 -20.36 20.30 -7.58
C ALA A 294 -20.16 19.69 -8.97
N SER A 295 -19.84 20.54 -9.97
CA SER A 295 -19.59 20.09 -11.32
C SER A 295 -18.30 19.26 -11.41
N ILE A 296 -18.15 18.44 -12.47
CA ILE A 296 -16.95 17.66 -12.69
C ILE A 296 -15.72 18.57 -12.79
N GLU A 297 -15.85 19.69 -13.50
CA GLU A 297 -14.79 20.69 -13.68
C GLU A 297 -14.34 21.32 -12.35
N GLU A 298 -15.28 21.52 -11.42
CA GLU A 298 -14.94 22.04 -10.09
C GLU A 298 -14.18 21.01 -9.27
N ILE A 299 -14.57 19.73 -9.31
CA ILE A 299 -13.87 18.62 -8.64
C ILE A 299 -12.46 18.44 -9.26
N GLU A 300 -12.33 18.45 -10.59
CA GLU A 300 -11.05 18.40 -11.31
C GLU A 300 -10.11 19.53 -10.87
N LYS A 301 -10.63 20.76 -10.84
CA LYS A 301 -9.88 21.93 -10.39
C LYS A 301 -9.34 21.73 -8.97
N ARG A 302 -10.16 21.24 -8.05
CA ARG A 302 -9.73 20.99 -6.65
C ARG A 302 -8.69 19.88 -6.56
N ILE A 303 -8.80 18.82 -7.37
CA ILE A 303 -7.79 17.77 -7.44
C ILE A 303 -6.46 18.36 -7.95
N LEU A 304 -6.49 19.12 -9.04
CA LEU A 304 -5.29 19.72 -9.63
C LEU A 304 -4.62 20.73 -8.69
N GLU A 305 -5.39 21.56 -8.00
CA GLU A 305 -4.88 22.45 -6.94
C GLU A 305 -4.20 21.66 -5.82
N GLY A 306 -4.84 20.58 -5.36
CA GLY A 306 -4.25 19.65 -4.39
C GLY A 306 -2.91 19.11 -4.90
N VAL A 307 -2.89 18.54 -6.11
CA VAL A 307 -1.69 17.97 -6.74
C VAL A 307 -0.59 19.00 -6.87
N TRP A 308 -0.89 20.23 -7.28
CA TRP A 308 0.10 21.32 -7.39
C TRP A 308 0.84 21.55 -6.07
N PHE A 309 0.14 21.46 -4.94
CA PHE A 309 0.72 21.63 -3.60
C PHE A 309 1.28 20.35 -2.97
N LYS A 310 1.45 19.26 -3.75
CA LYS A 310 2.11 18.07 -3.26
C LYS A 310 3.49 18.42 -2.69
N PRO A 311 3.83 17.99 -1.44
CA PRO A 311 5.12 18.33 -0.84
C PRO A 311 6.27 17.65 -1.58
N TRP A 312 7.45 18.27 -1.54
CA TRP A 312 8.66 17.68 -2.09
C TRP A 312 9.03 16.38 -1.38
N ASP A 313 8.98 16.39 -0.06
CA ASP A 313 9.31 15.26 0.81
C ASP A 313 8.25 15.01 1.90
N HIS A 314 8.46 13.95 2.65
CA HIS A 314 7.58 13.55 3.74
C HIS A 314 7.84 14.31 5.06
N GLY A 315 8.94 15.04 5.18
CA GLY A 315 9.26 15.87 6.34
C GLY A 315 9.91 15.19 7.53
N LEU A 316 10.15 13.89 7.50
CA LEU A 316 10.76 13.17 8.64
C LEU A 316 12.16 13.71 8.97
N ALA A 317 12.94 14.09 7.96
CA ALA A 317 14.24 14.73 8.16
C ALA A 317 14.17 16.06 8.91
N HIS A 318 13.00 16.69 8.95
CA HIS A 318 12.72 17.96 9.62
C HIS A 318 11.83 17.78 10.85
N ASN A 319 11.70 16.54 11.38
CA ASN A 319 10.83 16.19 12.51
C ASN A 319 9.35 16.58 12.32
N VAL A 320 8.87 16.58 11.07
CA VAL A 320 7.46 16.82 10.76
C VAL A 320 6.75 15.47 10.58
N PHE A 321 5.80 15.21 11.46
CA PHE A 321 5.03 13.95 11.48
C PHE A 321 3.54 14.26 11.31
N ALA A 322 2.80 13.31 10.73
CA ALA A 322 1.35 13.36 10.75
C ALA A 322 0.84 12.78 12.07
N HIS A 323 0.10 13.60 12.83
CA HIS A 323 -0.47 13.21 14.13
C HIS A 323 -1.99 13.02 14.08
N ASN A 324 -2.63 13.44 13.00
CA ASN A 324 -4.09 13.52 12.90
C ASN A 324 -4.76 12.21 12.45
N ARG A 325 -3.99 11.21 12.01
CA ARG A 325 -4.54 9.95 11.51
C ARG A 325 -3.63 8.76 11.79
N ILE A 326 -4.23 7.61 12.02
CA ILE A 326 -3.54 6.31 12.04
C ILE A 326 -3.49 5.70 10.63
N MET A 327 -2.64 4.68 10.44
CA MET A 327 -2.36 4.06 9.14
C MET A 327 -3.64 3.53 8.44
N SER A 328 -4.54 2.90 9.19
CA SER A 328 -5.78 2.32 8.65
C SER A 328 -6.80 3.34 8.14
N GLU A 329 -6.73 4.58 8.59
CA GLU A 329 -7.59 5.68 8.12
C GLU A 329 -7.11 6.29 6.81
N ILE A 330 -5.82 6.09 6.47
CA ILE A 330 -5.18 6.69 5.30
C ILE A 330 -5.12 5.71 4.13
N GLY A 331 -5.28 4.42 4.39
CA GLY A 331 -5.08 3.36 3.42
C GLY A 331 -3.60 3.09 3.15
N GLY A 332 -2.98 2.31 4.02
CA GLY A 332 -1.57 1.94 4.07
C GLY A 332 -1.00 1.26 2.85
#